data_ce213b0674569b5dcc365819dc1f57c6
#
_entry.id   ce213b0674569b5dcc365819dc1f57c6
#
_cell.length_a   1.000
_cell.length_b   1.000
_cell.length_c   1.000
_cell.angle_alpha   90.00
_cell.angle_beta   90.00
_cell.angle_gamma   90.00
#
_symmetry.space_group_name_H-M   'P 1'
#
loop_
_entity.id
_entity.type
_entity.pdbx_description
1 polymer ?
#
loop_
_entity_poly.entity_id
_entity_poly.type
_entity_poly.pdbx_seq_one_letter_code
_entity_poly.pdbx_strand_id
1 'polypeptide(L)'
;LAANCTACHTVESSSGSEVGPNLRTIGAQRDAAYLLEALLLPSAKIATGYGIVNVTLKDRREVTGTLAKETPETVTVRRFDGKQQIIPRAEIATQSPPVSIMPPMAGILQPRELRDIVSYLASLKGGKAARSADREGGE
;
A
#
# COMPACT_ATOMS: atom_id res chain seq x y z
N LEU A 1 -12.01 -0.64 15.79
CA LEU A 1 -10.61 -1.02 15.61
C LEU A 1 -9.73 0.22 15.67
N ALA A 2 -8.75 0.21 16.59
CA ALA A 2 -7.93 1.39 16.86
C ALA A 2 -7.12 1.88 15.65
N ALA A 3 -6.77 0.99 14.73
CA ALA A 3 -5.94 1.32 13.58
C ALA A 3 -6.73 1.76 12.33
N ASN A 4 -8.03 1.54 12.31
CA ASN A 4 -8.93 1.94 11.21
C ASN A 4 -8.40 1.64 9.80
N CYS A 5 -7.94 0.42 9.58
CA CYS A 5 -7.31 -0.02 8.33
C CYS A 5 -8.22 0.17 7.10
N THR A 6 -9.53 -0.01 7.29
CA THR A 6 -10.52 0.10 6.21
C THR A 6 -10.74 1.53 5.71
N ALA A 7 -10.20 2.53 6.41
CA ALA A 7 -10.21 3.90 5.90
C ALA A 7 -9.34 4.04 4.64
N CYS A 8 -8.32 3.20 4.50
CA CYS A 8 -7.38 3.27 3.38
C CYS A 8 -7.32 1.99 2.54
N HIS A 9 -7.74 0.86 3.09
CA HIS A 9 -7.64 -0.44 2.42
C HIS A 9 -9.00 -1.09 2.22
N THR A 10 -9.13 -1.82 1.14
CA THR A 10 -10.22 -2.77 0.96
C THR A 10 -9.79 -4.11 1.56
N VAL A 11 -10.61 -4.63 2.48
CA VAL A 11 -10.40 -5.91 3.15
C VAL A 11 -11.67 -6.74 2.94
N GLU A 12 -11.53 -7.99 2.55
CA GLU A 12 -12.65 -8.88 2.25
C GLU A 12 -13.60 -8.31 1.17
N SER A 13 -14.90 -8.57 1.32
CA SER A 13 -15.94 -8.17 0.36
C SER A 13 -16.57 -6.82 0.67
N SER A 14 -16.20 -6.20 1.78
CA SER A 14 -16.76 -4.92 2.18
C SER A 14 -16.23 -3.79 1.32
N SER A 15 -17.01 -2.74 1.23
CA SER A 15 -16.55 -1.49 0.66
C SER A 15 -15.37 -0.98 1.49
N GLY A 16 -14.28 -0.71 0.83
CA GLY A 16 -13.10 -0.12 1.44
C GLY A 16 -12.63 1.03 0.58
N SER A 17 -11.43 1.47 0.83
CA SER A 17 -10.79 2.55 0.09
C SER A 17 -9.67 2.01 -0.79
N GLU A 18 -9.37 2.71 -1.84
CA GLU A 18 -8.25 2.42 -2.73
C GLU A 18 -7.05 3.35 -2.48
N VAL A 19 -7.06 4.07 -1.36
CA VAL A 19 -5.92 4.90 -0.94
C VAL A 19 -4.70 4.03 -0.68
N GLY A 20 -4.89 2.88 -0.04
CA GLY A 20 -3.87 1.85 0.11
C GLY A 20 -4.13 0.64 -0.78
N PRO A 21 -3.17 -0.30 -0.87
CA PRO A 21 -3.37 -1.52 -1.63
C PRO A 21 -4.56 -2.34 -1.14
N ASN A 22 -5.22 -3.04 -2.07
CA ASN A 22 -6.27 -3.98 -1.74
C ASN A 22 -5.66 -5.19 -1.01
N LEU A 23 -6.21 -5.52 0.16
CA LEU A 23 -5.68 -6.58 1.03
C LEU A 23 -6.42 -7.92 0.91
N ARG A 24 -7.38 -8.05 0.01
CA ARG A 24 -8.24 -9.24 -0.12
C ARG A 24 -7.46 -10.53 -0.36
N THR A 25 -6.31 -10.45 -1.00
CA THR A 25 -5.48 -11.60 -1.33
C THR A 25 -4.06 -11.48 -0.78
N ILE A 26 -3.84 -10.58 0.18
CA ILE A 26 -2.50 -10.27 0.66
C ILE A 26 -1.81 -11.49 1.28
N GLY A 27 -2.56 -12.36 1.93
CA GLY A 27 -2.02 -13.58 2.55
C GLY A 27 -1.55 -14.62 1.54
N ALA A 28 -2.04 -14.55 0.29
CA ALA A 28 -1.55 -15.40 -0.80
C ALA A 28 -0.29 -14.82 -1.47
N GLN A 29 -0.04 -13.53 -1.29
CA GLN A 29 1.06 -12.82 -1.96
C GLN A 29 2.26 -12.59 -1.05
N ARG A 30 2.05 -12.47 0.26
CA ARG A 30 3.08 -12.11 1.24
C ARG A 30 3.01 -12.99 2.47
N ASP A 31 4.17 -13.25 3.05
CA ASP A 31 4.25 -14.04 4.28
C ASP A 31 4.08 -13.18 5.53
N ALA A 32 3.99 -13.83 6.69
CA ALA A 32 3.77 -13.16 7.96
C ALA A 32 4.90 -12.16 8.31
N ALA A 33 6.14 -12.49 7.99
CA ALA A 33 7.28 -11.61 8.25
C ALA A 33 7.18 -10.31 7.45
N TYR A 34 6.78 -10.40 6.17
CA TYR A 34 6.54 -9.23 5.34
C TYR A 34 5.41 -8.35 5.90
N LEU A 35 4.30 -8.99 6.30
CA LEU A 35 3.14 -8.28 6.84
C LEU A 35 3.49 -7.55 8.13
N LEU A 36 4.25 -8.18 9.01
CA LEU A 36 4.71 -7.55 10.24
C LEU A 36 5.61 -6.34 9.95
N GLU A 37 6.58 -6.50 9.05
CA GLU A 37 7.44 -5.40 8.64
C GLU A 37 6.64 -4.24 8.06
N ALA A 38 5.65 -4.52 7.22
CA ALA A 38 4.79 -3.49 6.62
C ALA A 38 4.02 -2.70 7.68
N LEU A 39 3.62 -3.32 8.77
CA LEU A 39 2.93 -2.65 9.87
C LEU A 39 3.88 -1.83 10.74
N LEU A 40 5.08 -2.32 11.00
CA LEU A 40 6.06 -1.67 11.86
C LEU A 40 6.87 -0.61 11.12
N LEU A 41 7.25 -0.88 9.88
CA LEU A 41 8.10 -0.03 9.04
C LEU A 41 7.46 0.16 7.66
N PRO A 42 6.33 0.87 7.58
CA PRO A 42 5.54 0.94 6.34
C PRO A 42 6.28 1.57 5.15
N SER A 43 7.34 2.32 5.39
CA SER A 43 8.16 2.89 4.30
C SER A 43 9.34 2.02 3.89
N ALA A 44 9.58 0.89 4.56
CA ALA A 44 10.71 0.00 4.23
C ALA A 44 10.50 -0.72 2.89
N LYS A 45 9.27 -1.17 2.63
CA LYS A 45 8.88 -1.82 1.37
C LYS A 45 7.49 -1.34 0.99
N ILE A 46 7.40 -0.47 0.02
CA ILE A 46 6.14 0.12 -0.42
C ILE A 46 5.68 -0.58 -1.69
N ALA A 47 4.41 -1.00 -1.71
CA ALA A 47 3.83 -1.60 -2.91
C ALA A 47 3.88 -0.60 -4.08
N THR A 48 4.12 -1.11 -5.29
CA THR A 48 4.19 -0.29 -6.50
C THR A 48 2.91 0.53 -6.66
N GLY A 49 3.07 1.84 -6.87
CA GLY A 49 1.96 2.75 -7.07
C GLY A 49 1.42 3.40 -5.80
N TYR A 50 2.01 3.16 -4.62
CA TYR A 50 1.49 3.65 -3.35
C TYR A 50 2.43 4.55 -2.54
N GLY A 51 3.69 4.69 -2.94
CA GLY A 51 4.61 5.60 -2.27
C GLY A 51 4.38 7.06 -2.66
N ILE A 52 4.50 7.96 -1.69
CA ILE A 52 4.40 9.40 -1.94
C ILE A 52 5.79 9.94 -2.25
N VAL A 53 5.90 10.69 -3.33
CA VAL A 53 7.14 11.34 -3.75
C VAL A 53 6.93 12.83 -3.95
N ASN A 54 8.00 13.59 -3.78
CA ASN A 54 8.07 14.98 -4.20
C ASN A 54 9.13 15.10 -5.31
N VAL A 55 8.71 15.56 -6.48
CA VAL A 55 9.58 15.74 -7.64
C VAL A 55 9.78 17.23 -7.85
N THR A 56 11.04 17.68 -7.82
CA THR A 56 11.39 19.06 -8.12
C THR A 56 11.92 19.11 -9.55
N LEU A 57 11.28 19.92 -10.39
CA LEU A 57 11.67 20.10 -11.78
C LEU A 57 12.82 21.09 -11.89
N LYS A 58 13.50 21.08 -13.02
CA LYS A 58 14.61 22.02 -13.30
C LYS A 58 14.17 23.48 -13.35
N ASP A 59 12.88 23.72 -13.64
CA ASP A 59 12.28 25.05 -13.61
C ASP A 59 11.77 25.46 -12.21
N ARG A 60 12.12 24.69 -11.17
CA ARG A 60 11.77 24.88 -9.76
C ARG A 60 10.31 24.58 -9.39
N ARG A 61 9.49 24.13 -10.32
CA ARG A 61 8.15 23.64 -9.97
C ARG A 61 8.24 22.33 -9.20
N GLU A 62 7.31 22.12 -8.28
CA GLU A 62 7.25 20.90 -7.49
C GLU A 62 5.97 20.12 -7.80
N VAL A 63 6.10 18.81 -7.91
CA VAL A 63 4.98 17.89 -8.12
C VAL A 63 5.01 16.86 -7.00
N THR A 64 3.96 16.84 -6.20
CA THR A 64 3.83 15.90 -5.07
C THR A 64 2.62 15.00 -5.30
N GLY A 65 2.79 13.71 -5.03
CA GLY A 65 1.73 12.74 -5.15
C GLY A 65 2.26 11.32 -5.09
N THR A 66 1.41 10.38 -5.46
CA THR A 66 1.76 8.97 -5.49
C THR A 66 2.62 8.65 -6.71
N LEU A 67 3.73 7.95 -6.49
CA LEU A 67 4.55 7.43 -7.57
C LEU A 67 3.81 6.29 -8.25
N ALA A 68 3.10 6.59 -9.34
CA ALA A 68 2.26 5.63 -10.02
C ALA A 68 3.05 4.69 -10.93
N LYS A 69 4.08 5.22 -11.59
CA LYS A 69 4.90 4.44 -12.52
C LYS A 69 6.27 5.09 -12.71
N GLU A 70 7.29 4.27 -12.87
CA GLU A 70 8.64 4.70 -13.26
C GLU A 70 9.11 3.92 -14.48
N THR A 71 9.71 4.62 -15.43
CA THR A 71 10.43 4.04 -16.54
C THR A 71 11.81 4.68 -16.63
N PRO A 72 12.75 4.15 -17.44
CA PRO A 72 14.04 4.82 -17.64
C PRO A 72 13.90 6.26 -18.20
N GLU A 73 12.80 6.57 -18.89
CA GLU A 73 12.60 7.86 -19.54
C GLU A 73 11.67 8.80 -18.78
N THR A 74 10.72 8.26 -17.99
CA THR A 74 9.65 9.07 -17.38
C THR A 74 9.35 8.64 -15.95
N VAL A 75 8.77 9.57 -15.20
CA VAL A 75 8.17 9.34 -13.89
C VAL A 75 6.73 9.80 -13.94
N THR A 76 5.79 8.94 -13.58
CA THR A 76 4.36 9.28 -13.51
C THR A 76 3.95 9.47 -12.05
N VAL A 77 3.47 10.67 -11.74
CA VAL A 77 2.98 11.03 -10.41
C VAL A 77 1.47 11.21 -10.48
N ARG A 78 0.74 10.48 -9.64
CA ARG A 78 -0.70 10.69 -9.46
C ARG A 78 -0.89 11.73 -8.37
N ARG A 79 -1.38 12.90 -8.75
CA ARG A 79 -1.63 13.99 -7.83
C ARG A 79 -2.86 13.69 -6.97
N PHE A 80 -3.00 14.42 -5.87
CA PHE A 80 -4.11 14.23 -4.93
C PHE A 80 -5.48 14.64 -5.51
N ASP A 81 -5.49 15.40 -6.61
CA ASP A 81 -6.72 15.70 -7.36
C ASP A 81 -7.12 14.57 -8.32
N GLY A 82 -6.40 13.46 -8.32
CA GLY A 82 -6.65 12.32 -9.18
C GLY A 82 -6.01 12.38 -10.56
N LYS A 83 -5.43 13.53 -10.94
CA LYS A 83 -4.79 13.70 -12.24
C LYS A 83 -3.39 13.10 -12.24
N GLN A 84 -3.03 12.43 -13.32
CA GLN A 84 -1.70 11.90 -13.51
C GLN A 84 -0.85 12.88 -14.31
N GLN A 85 0.39 13.03 -13.88
CA GLN A 85 1.37 13.85 -14.58
C GLN A 85 2.56 12.97 -14.96
N ILE A 86 2.84 12.88 -16.26
CA ILE A 86 3.99 12.15 -16.79
C ILE A 86 5.14 13.15 -16.96
N ILE A 87 6.23 12.90 -16.25
CA ILE A 87 7.36 13.83 -16.20
C ILE A 87 8.57 13.18 -16.86
N PRO A 88 9.14 13.77 -17.93
CA PRO A 88 10.39 13.28 -18.48
C PRO A 88 11.52 13.38 -17.45
N ARG A 89 12.32 12.35 -17.30
CA ARG A 89 13.44 12.36 -16.34
C ARG A 89 14.43 13.50 -16.65
N ALA A 90 14.56 13.90 -17.91
CA ALA A 90 15.42 15.01 -18.30
C ALA A 90 14.98 16.34 -17.67
N GLU A 91 13.73 16.48 -17.27
CA GLU A 91 13.20 17.70 -16.63
C GLU A 91 13.27 17.67 -15.11
N ILE A 92 13.67 16.53 -14.51
CA ILE A 92 13.71 16.36 -13.06
C ILE A 92 15.06 16.83 -12.52
N ALA A 93 15.03 17.77 -11.57
CA ALA A 93 16.21 18.18 -10.83
C ALA A 93 16.47 17.23 -9.64
N THR A 94 15.44 16.96 -8.84
CA THR A 94 15.52 16.05 -7.69
C THR A 94 14.21 15.29 -7.51
N GLN A 95 14.31 14.10 -6.93
CA GLN A 95 13.15 13.27 -6.59
C GLN A 95 13.39 12.67 -5.22
N SER A 96 12.44 12.87 -4.30
CA SER A 96 12.52 12.28 -2.97
C SER A 96 12.30 10.76 -3.03
N PRO A 97 12.88 9.98 -2.10
CA PRO A 97 12.53 8.58 -1.97
C PRO A 97 11.03 8.44 -1.64
N PRO A 98 10.37 7.37 -2.14
CA PRO A 98 8.98 7.14 -1.80
C PRO A 98 8.80 6.90 -0.29
N VAL A 99 7.75 7.49 0.27
CA VAL A 99 7.36 7.27 1.67
C VAL A 99 5.91 6.83 1.74
N SER A 100 5.60 6.00 2.73
CA SER A 100 4.23 5.56 2.97
C SER A 100 3.44 6.60 3.74
N ILE A 101 2.15 6.80 3.36
CA ILE A 101 1.23 7.58 4.17
C ILE A 101 0.64 6.75 5.32
N MET A 102 0.80 5.42 5.27
CA MET A 102 0.40 4.55 6.37
C MET A 102 1.32 4.80 7.57
N PRO A 103 0.79 5.14 8.74
CA PRO A 103 1.63 5.36 9.91
C PRO A 103 2.19 4.06 10.46
N PRO A 104 3.36 4.10 11.14
CA PRO A 104 3.86 2.92 11.86
C PRO A 104 2.88 2.50 12.96
N MET A 105 2.58 1.21 13.00
CA MET A 105 1.55 0.67 13.93
C MET A 105 2.07 0.39 15.33
N ALA A 106 3.39 0.41 15.54
CA ALA A 106 3.98 0.14 16.86
C ALA A 106 3.52 1.15 17.94
N GLY A 107 3.23 2.39 17.54
CA GLY A 107 2.73 3.41 18.47
C GLY A 107 1.21 3.41 18.66
N ILE A 108 0.48 2.61 17.87
CA ILE A 108 -0.98 2.58 17.84
C ILE A 108 -1.50 1.25 18.40
N LEU A 109 -0.82 0.14 18.07
CA LEU A 109 -1.24 -1.21 18.40
C LEU A 109 -0.26 -1.86 19.37
N GLN A 110 -0.80 -2.67 20.28
CA GLN A 110 0.01 -3.48 21.17
C GLN A 110 0.54 -4.72 20.46
N PRO A 111 1.62 -5.37 20.96
CA PRO A 111 2.18 -6.56 20.30
C PRO A 111 1.18 -7.68 20.07
N ARG A 112 0.23 -7.87 20.99
CA ARG A 112 -0.85 -8.85 20.84
C ARG A 112 -1.75 -8.53 19.66
N GLU A 113 -2.12 -7.25 19.53
CA GLU A 113 -2.97 -6.77 18.43
C GLU A 113 -2.26 -6.90 17.09
N LEU A 114 -0.95 -6.57 17.04
CA LEU A 114 -0.13 -6.76 15.84
C LEU A 114 -0.08 -8.22 15.42
N ARG A 115 0.13 -9.14 16.38
CA ARG A 115 0.12 -10.57 16.11
C ARG A 115 -1.20 -11.04 15.51
N ASP A 116 -2.31 -10.60 16.09
CA ASP A 116 -3.64 -11.01 15.65
C ASP A 116 -3.97 -10.46 14.27
N ILE A 117 -3.57 -9.22 13.99
CA ILE A 117 -3.74 -8.60 12.67
C ILE A 117 -2.90 -9.31 11.61
N VAL A 118 -1.64 -9.64 11.91
CA VAL A 118 -0.77 -10.37 10.98
C VAL A 118 -1.38 -11.74 10.66
N SER A 119 -1.87 -12.46 11.68
CA SER A 119 -2.55 -13.75 11.47
C SER A 119 -3.78 -13.61 10.59
N TYR A 120 -4.58 -12.58 10.83
CA TYR A 120 -5.76 -12.31 10.04
C TYR A 120 -5.40 -12.01 8.58
N LEU A 121 -4.45 -11.10 8.35
CA LEU A 121 -4.01 -10.74 7.00
C LEU A 121 -3.40 -11.92 6.26
N ALA A 122 -2.64 -12.76 6.95
CA ALA A 122 -2.07 -13.98 6.37
C ALA A 122 -3.15 -14.98 5.94
N SER A 123 -4.34 -14.91 6.53
CA SER A 123 -5.46 -15.75 6.17
C SER A 123 -6.23 -15.28 4.93
N LEU A 124 -5.99 -14.07 4.47
CA LEU A 124 -6.69 -13.48 3.32
C LEU A 124 -6.08 -14.00 2.02
N LYS A 125 -6.61 -15.10 1.52
CA LYS A 125 -6.09 -15.84 0.36
C LYS A 125 -6.87 -15.63 -0.93
N GLY A 126 -7.94 -14.83 -0.88
CA GLY A 126 -8.79 -14.54 -2.03
C GLY A 126 -10.24 -14.84 -1.77
N GLY A 127 -11.12 -14.28 -2.59
CA GLY A 127 -12.54 -14.11 -2.37
C GLY A 127 -13.40 -15.37 -2.27
N LYS A 128 -14.62 -15.30 -2.79
CA LYS A 128 -15.66 -16.33 -2.66
C LYS A 128 -15.23 -17.73 -3.10
N ALA A 129 -14.35 -17.84 -4.10
CA ALA A 129 -13.87 -19.12 -4.60
C ALA A 129 -13.04 -19.89 -3.54
N ALA A 130 -12.16 -19.18 -2.82
CA ALA A 130 -11.37 -19.77 -1.75
C ALA A 130 -12.25 -20.24 -0.60
N ARG A 131 -13.28 -19.46 -0.24
CA ARG A 131 -14.21 -19.82 0.83
C ARG A 131 -15.08 -21.02 0.47
N SER A 132 -15.44 -21.16 -0.80
CA SER A 132 -16.21 -22.30 -1.27
C SER A 132 -15.41 -23.59 -1.18
N ALA A 133 -14.13 -23.55 -1.53
CA ALA A 133 -13.23 -24.69 -1.42
C ALA A 133 -13.05 -25.13 0.04
N ASP A 134 -12.92 -24.17 0.97
CA ASP A 134 -12.80 -24.47 2.40
C ASP A 134 -14.06 -25.10 2.98
N ARG A 135 -15.24 -24.76 2.43
CA ARG A 135 -16.51 -25.36 2.87
C ARG A 135 -16.69 -26.78 2.33
N GLU A 136 -16.22 -27.03 1.12
CA GLU A 136 -16.32 -28.37 0.53
C GLU A 136 -15.33 -29.36 1.15
N GLY A 137 -14.23 -28.88 1.67
CA GLY A 137 -13.26 -29.71 2.38
C GLY A 137 -13.64 -30.05 3.85
N GLY A 138 -14.72 -29.51 4.34
CA GLY A 138 -15.18 -29.69 5.73
C GLY A 138 -16.30 -30.68 5.91
N GLU A 139 -16.73 -31.42 4.86
CA GLU A 139 -17.73 -32.48 4.96
C GLU A 139 -17.04 -33.88 5.00
#